data_9f9b7f5ff401e7739e8c0e7909a863fe
#
_entry.id   9f9b7f5ff401e7739e8c0e7909a863fe
#
_cell.length_a   1.000
_cell.length_b   1.000
_cell.length_c   1.000
_cell.angle_alpha   90.00
_cell.angle_beta   90.00
_cell.angle_gamma   90.00
#
_symmetry.space_group_name_H-M   'P 1'
#
loop_
_entity.id
_entity.type
_entity.pdbx_description
1 polymer ?
#
loop_
_entity_poly.entity_id
_entity_poly.type
_entity_poly.pdbx_seq_one_letter_code
_entity_poly.pdbx_strand_id
1 'polypeptide(L)'
;MHHPTVRARMVWLIGHSRGTTSAATAAARLPPPEGPYGIVLMSPVVISGNKGKDSFYDTNLKNIKIPTLIYSHKSDSCYVTEWSDTKNLEIKLTASTDVETIRVTVENSGKYGQECKSNSHHGFKGMRKDAIKQVIDWIKSK
;
A
#
# COMPACT_ATOMS: atom_id res chain seq x y z
N MET A 1 -3.27 13.61 22.66
CA MET A 1 -3.75 15.01 22.77
C MET A 1 -4.75 15.27 21.64
N HIS A 2 -6.02 15.47 21.98
CA HIS A 2 -7.03 15.78 20.96
C HIS A 2 -7.05 17.28 20.72
N HIS A 3 -6.68 17.71 19.51
CA HIS A 3 -6.89 19.07 19.10
C HIS A 3 -8.39 19.28 18.89
N PRO A 4 -9.06 20.23 19.59
CA PRO A 4 -10.53 20.35 19.58
C PRO A 4 -11.12 20.71 18.22
N THR A 5 -10.31 21.17 17.26
CA THR A 5 -10.74 21.55 15.91
C THR A 5 -10.55 20.43 14.87
N VAL A 6 -9.89 19.33 15.21
CA VAL A 6 -9.67 18.20 14.29
C VAL A 6 -10.37 16.98 14.85
N ARG A 7 -11.63 16.79 14.46
CA ARG A 7 -12.35 15.52 14.69
C ARG A 7 -12.23 14.65 13.46
N ALA A 8 -11.06 14.05 13.26
CA ALA A 8 -10.92 13.02 12.24
C ALA A 8 -11.73 11.80 12.70
N ARG A 9 -12.93 11.63 12.13
CA ARG A 9 -13.80 10.49 12.44
C ARG A 9 -13.36 9.22 11.73
N MET A 10 -12.69 9.36 10.58
CA MET A 10 -12.23 8.25 9.76
C MET A 10 -10.83 8.56 9.24
N VAL A 11 -9.86 7.87 9.77
CA VAL A 11 -8.45 8.01 9.35
C VAL A 11 -8.09 6.89 8.41
N TRP A 12 -7.51 7.23 7.29
CA TRP A 12 -6.94 6.29 6.33
C TRP A 12 -5.43 6.42 6.33
N LEU A 13 -4.73 5.29 6.28
CA LEU A 13 -3.28 5.28 6.13
C LEU A 13 -2.90 4.90 4.70
N ILE A 14 -2.07 5.72 4.08
CA ILE A 14 -1.50 5.44 2.77
C ILE A 14 -0.01 5.21 2.95
N GLY A 15 0.44 3.98 2.72
CA GLY A 15 1.85 3.62 2.76
C GLY A 15 2.39 3.41 1.35
N HIS A 16 3.62 3.84 1.09
CA HIS A 16 4.35 3.54 -0.12
C HIS A 16 5.64 2.82 0.22
N SER A 17 5.95 1.74 -0.49
CA SER A 17 7.17 0.97 -0.29
C SER A 17 7.33 0.55 1.18
N ARG A 18 8.38 0.95 1.87
CA ARG A 18 8.57 0.66 3.31
C ARG A 18 7.42 1.15 4.19
N GLY A 19 6.78 2.25 3.82
CA GLY A 19 5.60 2.75 4.52
C GLY A 19 4.42 1.77 4.53
N THR A 20 4.40 0.82 3.60
CA THR A 20 3.35 -0.20 3.55
C THR A 20 3.43 -1.17 4.74
N THR A 21 4.63 -1.51 5.20
CA THR A 21 4.80 -2.36 6.39
C THR A 21 4.30 -1.66 7.64
N SER A 22 4.56 -0.36 7.76
CA SER A 22 4.05 0.45 8.88
C SER A 22 2.53 0.55 8.87
N ALA A 23 1.92 0.82 7.71
CA ALA A 23 0.47 0.90 7.57
C ALA A 23 -0.20 -0.45 7.89
N ALA A 24 0.33 -1.55 7.38
CA ALA A 24 -0.18 -2.89 7.64
C ALA A 24 -0.03 -3.28 9.12
N THR A 25 1.10 -2.96 9.75
CA THR A 25 1.33 -3.22 11.17
C THR A 25 0.35 -2.44 12.05
N ALA A 26 0.12 -1.17 11.76
CA ALA A 26 -0.85 -0.36 12.48
C ALA A 26 -2.27 -0.95 12.34
N ALA A 27 -2.66 -1.32 11.13
CA ALA A 27 -3.97 -1.92 10.86
C ALA A 27 -4.15 -3.27 11.57
N ALA A 28 -3.10 -4.08 11.66
CA ALA A 28 -3.16 -5.38 12.32
C ALA A 28 -3.24 -5.29 13.85
N ARG A 29 -2.69 -4.21 14.43
CA ARG A 29 -2.60 -4.03 15.89
C ARG A 29 -3.68 -3.15 16.49
N LEU A 30 -4.18 -2.21 15.73
CA LEU A 30 -5.10 -1.19 16.21
C LEU A 30 -6.40 -1.21 15.39
N PRO A 31 -7.45 -1.88 15.89
CA PRO A 31 -8.75 -1.83 15.22
C PRO A 31 -9.39 -0.44 15.38
N PRO A 32 -10.36 -0.07 14.54
CA PRO A 32 -11.15 1.13 14.74
C PRO A 32 -11.89 1.09 16.09
N PRO A 33 -12.09 2.24 16.76
CA PRO A 33 -11.74 3.61 16.34
C PRO A 33 -10.30 4.04 16.66
N GLU A 34 -9.51 3.23 17.36
CA GLU A 34 -8.14 3.58 17.77
C GLU A 34 -7.17 3.53 16.59
N GLY A 35 -7.41 2.64 15.64
CA GLY A 35 -6.63 2.47 14.42
C GLY A 35 -7.30 3.05 13.19
N PRO A 36 -6.71 2.79 12.01
CA PRO A 36 -7.24 3.29 10.75
C PRO A 36 -8.55 2.59 10.36
N TYR A 37 -9.40 3.31 9.64
CA TYR A 37 -10.62 2.75 9.04
C TYR A 37 -10.35 1.99 7.74
N GLY A 38 -9.24 2.27 7.11
CA GLY A 38 -8.78 1.58 5.92
C GLY A 38 -7.33 1.91 5.63
N ILE A 39 -6.70 1.10 4.79
CA ILE A 39 -5.31 1.29 4.37
C ILE A 39 -5.15 1.19 2.87
N VAL A 40 -4.16 1.91 2.36
CA VAL A 40 -3.70 1.81 0.98
C VAL A 40 -2.23 1.44 0.98
N LEU A 41 -1.91 0.40 0.23
CA LEU A 41 -0.58 -0.19 0.15
C LEU A 41 -0.05 0.00 -1.27
N MET A 42 0.74 1.05 -1.46
CA MET A 42 1.33 1.38 -2.76
C MET A 42 2.72 0.77 -2.88
N SER A 43 2.97 0.00 -3.92
CA SER A 43 4.20 -0.76 -4.11
C SER A 43 4.61 -1.49 -2.81
N PRO A 44 3.78 -2.44 -2.33
CA PRO A 44 3.98 -3.05 -1.02
C PRO A 44 5.24 -3.91 -0.97
N VAL A 45 5.94 -3.84 0.15
CA VAL A 45 7.15 -4.65 0.40
C VAL A 45 6.72 -6.07 0.78
N VAL A 46 6.70 -6.96 -0.19
CA VAL A 46 6.24 -8.36 -0.03
C VAL A 46 7.38 -9.34 0.21
N ILE A 47 8.61 -8.94 -0.11
CA ILE A 47 9.80 -9.75 0.14
C ILE A 47 10.77 -8.94 1.00
N SER A 48 11.31 -9.58 2.03
CA SER A 48 12.36 -8.97 2.83
C SER A 48 13.66 -8.87 2.03
N GLY A 49 14.08 -7.65 1.73
CA GLY A 49 15.30 -7.39 0.96
C GLY A 49 16.59 -7.55 1.74
N ASN A 50 16.54 -7.60 3.06
CA ASN A 50 17.71 -7.71 3.91
C ASN A 50 17.44 -8.57 5.13
N LYS A 51 17.78 -9.84 5.02
CA LYS A 51 17.91 -10.77 6.16
C LYS A 51 16.70 -10.78 7.12
N GLY A 52 15.51 -10.80 6.58
CA GLY A 52 14.29 -11.00 7.38
C GLY A 52 13.74 -9.76 8.05
N LYS A 53 14.14 -8.57 7.64
CA LYS A 53 13.61 -7.32 8.20
C LYS A 53 12.57 -6.70 7.28
N ASP A 54 11.44 -6.34 7.86
CA ASP A 54 10.41 -5.47 7.28
C ASP A 54 9.73 -5.97 6.01
N SER A 55 9.21 -7.19 6.03
CA SER A 55 8.29 -7.64 4.99
C SER A 55 6.86 -7.71 5.50
N PHE A 56 5.89 -7.77 4.58
CA PHE A 56 4.50 -8.04 4.92
C PHE A 56 4.30 -9.33 5.69
N TYR A 57 5.14 -10.32 5.47
CA TYR A 57 5.04 -11.61 6.13
C TYR A 57 5.40 -11.56 7.62
N ASP A 58 6.08 -10.50 8.07
CA ASP A 58 6.35 -10.25 9.48
C ASP A 58 5.16 -9.61 10.20
N THR A 59 4.16 -9.17 9.45
CA THR A 59 2.91 -8.64 9.96
C THR A 59 1.85 -9.73 9.96
N ASN A 60 1.04 -9.81 11.01
CA ASN A 60 -0.08 -10.74 11.03
C ASN A 60 -1.23 -10.23 10.14
N LEU A 61 -1.17 -10.53 8.87
CA LEU A 61 -2.13 -10.09 7.86
C LEU A 61 -3.56 -10.57 8.14
N LYS A 62 -3.71 -11.69 8.85
CA LYS A 62 -5.02 -12.21 9.27
C LYS A 62 -5.74 -11.32 10.29
N ASN A 63 -5.02 -10.40 10.92
CA ASN A 63 -5.62 -9.45 11.85
C ASN A 63 -6.07 -8.14 11.17
N ILE A 64 -5.77 -7.96 9.90
CA ILE A 64 -6.27 -6.80 9.13
C ILE A 64 -7.70 -7.08 8.70
N LYS A 65 -8.65 -6.36 9.31
CA LYS A 65 -10.09 -6.55 9.09
C LYS A 65 -10.74 -5.41 8.31
N ILE A 66 -9.98 -4.34 8.07
CA ILE A 66 -10.45 -3.09 7.46
C ILE A 66 -10.28 -3.10 5.95
N PRO A 67 -10.99 -2.23 5.21
CA PRO A 67 -10.81 -2.09 3.77
C PRO A 67 -9.35 -1.83 3.40
N THR A 68 -8.86 -2.56 2.42
CA THR A 68 -7.46 -2.52 2.01
C THR A 68 -7.35 -2.43 0.49
N LEU A 69 -6.70 -1.38 0.01
CA LEU A 69 -6.33 -1.24 -1.39
C LEU A 69 -4.85 -1.62 -1.57
N ILE A 70 -4.58 -2.51 -2.49
CA ILE A 70 -3.25 -2.82 -3.00
C ILE A 70 -3.09 -2.09 -4.33
N TYR A 71 -2.08 -1.25 -4.45
CA TYR A 71 -1.85 -0.45 -5.65
C TYR A 71 -0.41 -0.62 -6.13
N SER A 72 -0.23 -1.27 -7.29
CA SER A 72 1.09 -1.61 -7.80
C SER A 72 1.19 -1.41 -9.31
N HIS A 73 2.39 -1.08 -9.77
CA HIS A 73 2.67 -1.02 -11.19
C HIS A 73 3.11 -2.38 -11.72
N LYS A 74 2.59 -2.79 -12.86
CA LYS A 74 2.94 -4.04 -13.54
C LYS A 74 4.45 -4.20 -13.76
N SER A 75 5.12 -3.10 -14.08
CA SER A 75 6.54 -3.07 -14.40
C SER A 75 7.43 -2.63 -13.22
N ASP A 76 6.90 -2.65 -12.00
CA ASP A 76 7.73 -2.46 -10.80
C ASP A 76 8.71 -3.62 -10.70
N SER A 77 9.99 -3.32 -10.88
CA SER A 77 11.10 -4.28 -10.86
C SER A 77 11.97 -4.15 -9.60
N CYS A 78 11.53 -3.35 -8.63
CA CYS A 78 12.18 -3.30 -7.33
C CYS A 78 12.05 -4.67 -6.65
N TYR A 79 13.15 -5.30 -6.34
CA TYR A 79 13.22 -6.70 -5.91
C TYR A 79 12.42 -7.03 -4.64
N VAL A 80 12.00 -6.05 -3.88
CA VAL A 80 11.16 -6.26 -2.67
C VAL A 80 9.68 -5.98 -2.92
N THR A 81 9.32 -5.41 -4.07
CA THR A 81 7.94 -4.97 -4.38
C THR A 81 7.46 -5.40 -5.76
N GLU A 82 8.11 -6.39 -6.36
CA GLU A 82 7.76 -6.87 -7.69
C GLU A 82 6.29 -7.29 -7.79
N TRP A 83 5.69 -6.96 -8.92
CA TRP A 83 4.29 -7.33 -9.17
C TRP A 83 4.04 -8.84 -9.07
N SER A 84 4.98 -9.66 -9.52
CA SER A 84 4.86 -11.12 -9.45
C SER A 84 4.57 -11.64 -8.04
N ASP A 85 5.09 -10.97 -7.04
CA ASP A 85 4.89 -11.32 -5.63
C ASP A 85 3.70 -10.58 -5.01
N THR A 86 3.51 -9.32 -5.41
CA THR A 86 2.42 -8.47 -4.93
C THR A 86 1.03 -9.03 -5.27
N LYS A 87 0.87 -9.61 -6.43
CA LYS A 87 -0.42 -10.19 -6.88
C LYS A 87 -0.99 -11.25 -5.95
N ASN A 88 -0.14 -11.87 -5.14
CA ASN A 88 -0.56 -12.90 -4.19
C ASN A 88 -0.94 -12.34 -2.81
N LEU A 89 -0.72 -11.05 -2.58
CA LEU A 89 -0.96 -10.44 -1.27
C LEU A 89 -2.45 -10.42 -0.91
N GLU A 90 -3.32 -10.22 -1.88
CA GLU A 90 -4.77 -10.21 -1.70
C GLU A 90 -5.28 -11.50 -1.04
N ILE A 91 -4.75 -12.64 -1.45
CA ILE A 91 -5.14 -13.95 -0.93
C ILE A 91 -4.83 -14.10 0.57
N LYS A 92 -3.85 -13.36 1.07
CA LYS A 92 -3.40 -13.43 2.46
C LYS A 92 -4.18 -12.52 3.41
N LEU A 93 -4.95 -11.58 2.87
CA LEU A 93 -5.77 -10.64 3.63
C LEU A 93 -7.17 -11.23 3.90
N THR A 94 -7.21 -12.40 4.49
CA THR A 94 -8.42 -13.23 4.61
C THR A 94 -9.49 -12.65 5.52
N ALA A 95 -9.14 -11.77 6.44
CA ALA A 95 -10.09 -11.18 7.39
C ALA A 95 -10.54 -9.78 6.99
N SER A 96 -9.95 -9.18 5.95
CA SER A 96 -10.34 -7.84 5.50
C SER A 96 -11.76 -7.86 4.91
N THR A 97 -12.54 -6.84 5.25
CA THR A 97 -13.93 -6.71 4.77
C THR A 97 -14.02 -6.39 3.29
N ASP A 98 -12.99 -5.78 2.73
CA ASP A 98 -12.96 -5.34 1.34
C ASP A 98 -11.49 -5.20 0.90
N VAL A 99 -11.07 -6.06 0.00
CA VAL A 99 -9.72 -6.03 -0.57
C VAL A 99 -9.83 -5.83 -2.07
N GLU A 100 -9.13 -4.85 -2.58
CA GLU A 100 -9.02 -4.59 -4.00
C GLU A 100 -7.56 -4.41 -4.41
N THR A 101 -7.21 -4.90 -5.59
CA THR A 101 -5.89 -4.73 -6.20
C THR A 101 -6.02 -3.96 -7.49
N ILE A 102 -5.38 -2.79 -7.56
CA ILE A 102 -5.26 -2.01 -8.78
C ILE A 102 -3.87 -2.25 -9.37
N ARG A 103 -3.84 -2.81 -10.55
CA ARG A 103 -2.63 -3.04 -11.32
C ARG A 103 -2.48 -1.98 -12.39
N VAL A 104 -1.52 -1.09 -12.19
CA VAL A 104 -1.22 -0.05 -13.17
C VAL A 104 -0.36 -0.61 -14.30
N THR A 105 -0.73 -0.27 -15.54
CA THR A 105 -0.04 -0.74 -16.74
C THR A 105 0.49 0.39 -17.62
N VAL A 106 0.32 1.63 -17.21
CA VAL A 106 0.73 2.81 -17.99
C VAL A 106 2.24 2.88 -18.08
N GLU A 107 2.75 2.91 -19.28
CA GLU A 107 4.17 3.11 -19.57
C GLU A 107 4.39 4.54 -20.05
N ASN A 108 5.45 5.16 -19.53
CA ASN A 108 5.84 6.51 -19.95
C ASN A 108 7.05 6.44 -20.87
N SER A 109 7.08 7.32 -21.87
CA SER A 109 8.30 7.56 -22.64
C SER A 109 9.35 8.25 -21.78
N GLY A 110 10.59 7.85 -21.90
CA GLY A 110 11.71 8.47 -21.19
C GLY A 110 12.52 7.48 -20.36
N LYS A 111 13.60 7.99 -19.80
CA LYS A 111 14.51 7.17 -19.00
C LYS A 111 13.93 6.97 -17.59
N TYR A 112 13.91 5.73 -17.17
CA TYR A 112 13.65 5.37 -15.79
C TYR A 112 14.95 5.38 -14.98
N GLY A 113 14.86 5.76 -13.72
CA GLY A 113 15.96 5.65 -12.78
C GLY A 113 16.11 4.25 -12.22
N GLN A 114 16.84 4.14 -11.12
CA GLN A 114 17.04 2.87 -10.43
C GLN A 114 15.71 2.28 -9.95
N GLU A 115 15.62 0.96 -9.98
CA GLU A 115 14.40 0.19 -9.79
C GLU A 115 13.61 0.51 -8.52
N CYS A 116 14.29 0.68 -7.39
CA CYS A 116 13.67 0.97 -6.10
C CYS A 116 13.57 2.48 -5.77
N LYS A 117 13.82 3.34 -6.74
CA LYS A 117 13.77 4.79 -6.54
C LYS A 117 12.49 5.41 -7.07
N SER A 118 12.21 6.63 -6.63
CA SER A 118 10.97 7.33 -6.98
C SER A 118 10.83 7.67 -8.47
N ASN A 119 11.92 7.71 -9.22
CA ASN A 119 11.93 7.98 -10.64
C ASN A 119 11.84 6.72 -11.51
N SER A 120 11.27 5.67 -11.00
CA SER A 120 11.00 4.41 -11.67
C SER A 120 9.50 4.05 -11.60
N HIS A 121 9.12 2.89 -12.13
CA HIS A 121 7.76 2.35 -11.98
C HIS A 121 7.39 2.15 -10.51
N HIS A 122 8.34 1.80 -9.67
CA HIS A 122 8.16 1.69 -8.23
C HIS A 122 7.61 2.98 -7.59
N GLY A 123 8.04 4.14 -8.07
CA GLY A 123 7.57 5.46 -7.61
C GLY A 123 6.50 6.07 -8.52
N PHE A 124 5.89 5.29 -9.41
CA PHE A 124 4.84 5.77 -10.33
C PHE A 124 5.29 6.97 -11.16
N LYS A 125 6.52 6.96 -11.65
CA LYS A 125 7.07 8.03 -12.46
C LYS A 125 6.13 8.38 -13.62
N GLY A 126 5.87 9.68 -13.77
CA GLY A 126 5.06 10.22 -14.87
C GLY A 126 3.55 10.03 -14.73
N MET A 127 3.08 9.35 -13.66
CA MET A 127 1.66 9.12 -13.41
C MET A 127 1.25 9.34 -11.95
N ARG A 128 2.05 10.06 -11.17
CA ARG A 128 1.79 10.24 -9.73
C ARG A 128 0.46 10.92 -9.44
N LYS A 129 0.09 11.92 -10.24
CA LYS A 129 -1.21 12.61 -10.08
C LYS A 129 -2.37 11.65 -10.29
N ASP A 130 -2.28 10.83 -11.33
CA ASP A 130 -3.33 9.84 -11.64
C ASP A 130 -3.39 8.75 -10.57
N ALA A 131 -2.24 8.29 -10.10
CA ALA A 131 -2.16 7.31 -9.02
C ALA A 131 -2.85 7.83 -7.75
N ILE A 132 -2.52 9.04 -7.31
CA ILE A 132 -3.15 9.65 -6.13
C ILE A 132 -4.64 9.88 -6.35
N LYS A 133 -5.05 10.32 -7.53
CA LYS A 133 -6.47 10.48 -7.85
C LYS A 133 -7.22 9.16 -7.74
N GLN A 134 -6.70 8.09 -8.32
CA GLN A 134 -7.32 6.76 -8.24
C GLN A 134 -7.44 6.27 -6.80
N VAL A 135 -6.40 6.46 -5.99
CA VAL A 135 -6.40 6.11 -4.57
C VAL A 135 -7.47 6.89 -3.80
N ILE A 136 -7.53 8.20 -4.01
CA ILE A 136 -8.53 9.05 -3.34
C ILE A 136 -9.95 8.71 -3.78
N ASP A 137 -10.17 8.46 -5.06
CA ASP A 137 -11.48 8.07 -5.59
C ASP A 137 -11.92 6.73 -4.96
N TRP A 138 -11.00 5.80 -4.82
CA TRP A 138 -11.28 4.54 -4.14
C TRP A 138 -11.65 4.74 -2.67
N ILE A 139 -10.88 5.54 -1.93
CA ILE A 139 -11.19 5.86 -0.52
C ILE A 139 -12.57 6.49 -0.40
N LYS A 140 -12.90 7.44 -1.27
CA LYS A 140 -14.21 8.12 -1.25
C LYS A 140 -15.38 7.19 -1.58
N SER A 141 -15.12 6.07 -2.23
CA SER A 141 -16.14 5.06 -2.54
C SER A 141 -16.49 4.18 -1.34
N LYS A 142 -15.74 4.25 -0.26
CA LYS A 142 -15.94 3.49 0.98
C LYS A 142 -16.66 4.31 2.03
#